data_def12dd4a6ba8f5a0a6275d5579e1762
#
_entry.id   def12dd4a6ba8f5a0a6275d5579e1762
#
_cell.length_a   1.000
_cell.length_b   1.000
_cell.length_c   1.000
_cell.angle_alpha   90.00
_cell.angle_beta   90.00
_cell.angle_gamma   90.00
#
_symmetry.space_group_name_H-M   'P 1'
#
loop_
_entity.id
_entity.type
_entity.pdbx_description
1 polymer ?
#
loop_
_entity_poly.entity_id
_entity_poly.type
_entity_poly.pdbx_seq_one_letter_code
_entity_poly.pdbx_strand_id
1 'polypeptide(L)'
;MDRARAGEGPTLIEAKTYRYYNHWGAPGAEAGQLGAFGYDPLAISSFRPEREVRAWMQRDPVDICRNILVNWGVLTRARADEIEAAAKKEAIDAFAWADKQPFCKPEDGLKNVFVEGTVAARQFG
;
A
#
# COMPACT_ATOMS: atom_id res chain seq x y z
N MET A 1 8.15 -19.32 6.42
CA MET A 1 8.71 -20.07 5.27
C MET A 1 9.57 -21.26 5.74
N ASP A 2 10.38 -21.14 6.79
CA ASP A 2 11.31 -22.20 7.21
C ASP A 2 10.61 -23.46 7.70
N ARG A 3 9.48 -23.34 8.41
CA ARG A 3 8.62 -24.47 8.76
C ARG A 3 8.17 -25.31 7.57
N ALA A 4 7.71 -24.64 6.49
CA ALA A 4 7.28 -25.34 5.28
C ALA A 4 8.44 -26.03 4.58
N ARG A 5 9.64 -25.44 4.58
CA ARG A 5 10.86 -26.05 4.05
C ARG A 5 11.33 -27.25 4.90
N ALA A 6 11.09 -27.21 6.19
CA ALA A 6 11.36 -28.32 7.11
C ALA A 6 10.34 -29.45 7.05
N GLY A 7 9.33 -29.36 6.19
CA GLY A 7 8.28 -30.39 6.06
C GLY A 7 7.21 -30.33 7.18
N GLU A 8 7.14 -29.25 7.95
CA GLU A 8 6.18 -29.08 9.06
C GLU A 8 4.76 -28.70 8.59
N GLY A 9 4.52 -28.75 7.28
CA GLY A 9 3.23 -28.48 6.69
C GLY A 9 2.98 -26.99 6.36
N PRO A 10 1.81 -26.67 5.79
CA PRO A 10 1.44 -25.31 5.43
C PRO A 10 1.15 -24.46 6.64
N THR A 11 1.28 -23.13 6.48
CA THR A 11 0.91 -22.15 7.49
C THR A 11 -0.11 -21.18 6.91
N LEU A 12 -1.25 -21.03 7.57
CA LEU A 12 -2.24 -20.00 7.28
C LEU A 12 -1.92 -18.76 8.13
N ILE A 13 -1.84 -17.61 7.49
CA ILE A 13 -1.66 -16.32 8.16
C ILE A 13 -2.90 -15.48 7.89
N GLU A 14 -3.65 -15.15 8.94
CA GLU A 14 -4.74 -14.19 8.87
C GLU A 14 -4.20 -12.79 9.22
N ALA A 15 -4.17 -11.88 8.25
CA ALA A 15 -3.81 -10.49 8.48
C ALA A 15 -5.08 -9.64 8.57
N LYS A 16 -5.46 -9.22 9.78
CA LYS A 16 -6.62 -8.35 10.00
C LYS A 16 -6.25 -6.92 9.65
N THR A 17 -6.85 -6.42 8.58
CA THR A 17 -6.61 -5.07 8.07
C THR A 17 -7.90 -4.26 8.04
N TYR A 18 -7.76 -2.95 7.94
CA TYR A 18 -8.88 -2.04 7.75
C TYR A 18 -8.57 -1.09 6.61
N ARG A 19 -9.56 -0.77 5.80
CA ARG A 19 -9.40 0.15 4.69
C ARG A 19 -10.10 1.46 5.03
N TYR A 20 -9.34 2.52 5.23
CA TYR A 20 -9.88 3.85 5.57
C TYR A 20 -10.61 4.50 4.38
N TYR A 21 -10.11 4.33 3.17
CA TYR A 21 -10.60 5.00 1.97
C TYR A 21 -11.42 4.06 1.07
N ASN A 22 -12.27 4.65 0.23
CA ASN A 22 -13.02 3.93 -0.78
C ASN A 22 -12.10 3.38 -1.89
N HIS A 23 -12.67 2.53 -2.76
CA HIS A 23 -11.93 1.99 -3.92
C HIS A 23 -11.43 3.09 -4.85
N TRP A 24 -12.22 4.12 -5.05
CA TRP A 24 -11.93 5.27 -5.91
C TRP A 24 -11.11 6.37 -5.24
N GLY A 25 -10.60 6.15 -4.03
CA GLY A 25 -9.94 7.17 -3.24
C GLY A 25 -10.94 8.11 -2.55
N ALA A 26 -10.55 9.36 -2.35
CA ALA A 26 -11.42 10.38 -1.77
C ALA A 26 -12.46 10.87 -2.80
N PRO A 27 -13.76 10.94 -2.47
CA PRO A 27 -14.73 11.62 -3.32
C PRO A 27 -14.29 13.06 -3.57
N GLY A 28 -14.26 13.47 -4.85
CA GLY A 28 -13.84 14.81 -5.24
C GLY A 28 -12.33 15.02 -5.37
N ALA A 29 -11.51 13.98 -5.16
CA ALA A 29 -10.11 14.04 -5.54
C ALA A 29 -10.01 13.99 -7.07
N GLU A 30 -9.67 15.10 -7.68
CA GLU A 30 -9.33 15.12 -9.10
C GLU A 30 -8.05 14.31 -9.36
N ALA A 31 -7.93 13.77 -10.58
CA ALA A 31 -6.71 13.12 -11.01
C ALA A 31 -5.54 14.11 -10.84
N GLY A 32 -4.58 13.79 -9.98
CA GLY A 32 -3.49 14.69 -9.58
C GLY A 32 -3.52 15.11 -8.11
N GLN A 33 -4.64 14.95 -7.42
CA GLN A 33 -4.72 15.13 -5.97
C GLN A 33 -4.53 13.83 -5.18
N LEU A 34 -4.31 12.72 -5.86
CA LEU A 34 -4.02 11.41 -5.26
C LEU A 34 -2.76 11.40 -4.37
N GLY A 35 -1.88 12.39 -4.52
CA GLY A 35 -0.73 12.63 -3.65
C GLY A 35 -1.00 13.50 -2.44
N ALA A 36 -2.20 14.01 -2.25
CA ALA A 36 -2.56 14.78 -1.06
C ALA A 36 -2.74 13.82 0.12
N PHE A 37 -1.64 13.50 0.78
CA PHE A 37 -1.63 12.95 2.12
C PHE A 37 -2.31 13.96 3.05
N GLY A 38 -3.48 13.66 3.56
CA GLY A 38 -4.18 14.56 4.46
C GLY A 38 -5.70 14.57 4.31
N TYR A 39 -6.26 13.67 3.52
CA TYR A 39 -7.71 13.49 3.52
C TYR A 39 -8.16 12.90 4.85
N ASP A 40 -9.14 13.53 5.47
CA ASP A 40 -9.81 12.96 6.62
C ASP A 40 -10.61 11.71 6.18
N PRO A 41 -10.25 10.49 6.64
CA PRO A 41 -11.00 9.29 6.31
C PRO A 41 -12.46 9.36 6.73
N LEU A 42 -12.80 10.20 7.71
CA LEU A 42 -14.16 10.38 8.21
C LEU A 42 -15.03 11.16 7.23
N ALA A 43 -14.45 12.12 6.51
CA ALA A 43 -15.17 12.86 5.46
C ALA A 43 -15.55 11.98 4.26
N ILE A 44 -14.91 10.83 4.11
CA ILE A 44 -15.00 9.98 2.93
C ILE A 44 -15.83 8.72 3.17
N SER A 45 -15.95 8.26 4.42
CA SER A 45 -16.63 7.00 4.73
C SER A 45 -18.09 7.22 5.15
N SER A 46 -18.92 7.71 4.23
CA SER A 46 -20.34 7.92 4.50
C SER A 46 -21.12 6.64 4.83
N PHE A 47 -20.57 5.47 4.58
CA PHE A 47 -21.21 4.16 4.83
C PHE A 47 -20.65 3.41 6.04
N ARG A 48 -19.57 3.89 6.66
CA ARG A 48 -18.98 3.26 7.85
C ARG A 48 -19.27 4.10 9.10
N PRO A 49 -19.57 3.47 10.23
CA PRO A 49 -19.74 4.21 11.47
C PRO A 49 -18.45 4.94 11.85
N GLU A 50 -18.53 6.24 12.11
CA GLU A 50 -17.39 7.07 12.49
C GLU A 50 -16.58 6.48 13.64
N ARG A 51 -17.27 5.94 14.66
CA ARG A 51 -16.63 5.28 15.80
C ARG A 51 -15.71 4.12 15.41
N GLU A 52 -16.10 3.38 14.38
CA GLU A 52 -15.33 2.24 13.88
C GLU A 52 -14.06 2.73 13.17
N VAL A 53 -14.20 3.70 12.27
CA VAL A 53 -13.07 4.30 11.56
C VAL A 53 -12.06 4.87 12.55
N ARG A 54 -12.52 5.65 13.54
CA ARG A 54 -11.65 6.22 14.58
C ARG A 54 -10.93 5.14 15.39
N ALA A 55 -11.62 4.06 15.76
CA ALA A 55 -11.02 2.97 16.52
C ALA A 55 -9.89 2.27 15.73
N TRP A 56 -10.06 2.11 14.42
CA TRP A 56 -9.03 1.54 13.56
C TRP A 56 -7.87 2.51 13.31
N MET A 57 -8.14 3.80 13.13
CA MET A 57 -7.09 4.82 12.99
C MET A 57 -6.15 4.87 14.21
N GLN A 58 -6.70 4.69 15.43
CA GLN A 58 -5.87 4.59 16.65
C GLN A 58 -4.96 3.37 16.68
N ARG A 59 -5.18 2.42 15.79
CA ARG A 59 -4.40 1.19 15.64
C ARG A 59 -3.65 1.14 14.31
N ASP A 60 -3.37 2.29 13.74
CA ASP A 60 -2.58 2.35 12.50
C ASP A 60 -1.23 1.66 12.70
N PRO A 61 -0.90 0.66 11.86
CA PRO A 61 0.33 -0.12 12.03
C PRO A 61 1.60 0.73 11.83
N VAL A 62 1.53 1.81 11.06
CA VAL A 62 2.67 2.72 10.87
C VAL A 62 2.96 3.45 12.18
N ASP A 63 1.93 4.01 12.82
CA ASP A 63 2.07 4.69 14.12
C ASP A 63 2.50 3.74 15.22
N ILE A 64 1.94 2.53 15.25
CA ILE A 64 2.32 1.49 16.22
C ILE A 64 3.80 1.14 16.04
N CYS A 65 4.24 0.85 14.82
CA CYS A 65 5.63 0.49 14.52
C CYS A 65 6.58 1.63 14.88
N ARG A 66 6.25 2.86 14.50
CA ARG A 66 7.00 4.07 14.85
C ARG A 66 7.19 4.19 16.36
N ASN A 67 6.11 4.08 17.13
CA ASN A 67 6.15 4.19 18.58
C ASN A 67 6.97 3.08 19.22
N ILE A 68 6.87 1.85 18.75
CA ILE A 68 7.67 0.72 19.23
C ILE A 68 9.16 0.98 19.01
N LEU A 69 9.56 1.40 17.80
CA LEU A 69 10.97 1.65 17.48
C LEU A 69 11.58 2.81 18.29
N VAL A 70 10.77 3.85 18.51
CA VAL A 70 11.19 4.98 19.38
C VAL A 70 11.31 4.53 20.84
N ASN A 71 10.34 3.79 21.36
CA ASN A 71 10.35 3.31 22.75
C ASN A 71 11.48 2.33 23.02
N TRP A 72 11.88 1.54 22.04
CA TRP A 72 13.03 0.63 22.14
C TRP A 72 14.38 1.34 21.94
N GLY A 73 14.38 2.65 21.65
CA GLY A 73 15.59 3.42 21.40
C GLY A 73 16.29 3.08 20.07
N VAL A 74 15.61 2.37 19.16
CA VAL A 74 16.11 2.05 17.81
C VAL A 74 16.09 3.31 16.93
N LEU A 75 15.07 4.15 17.08
CA LEU A 75 14.93 5.43 16.39
C LEU A 75 14.71 6.57 17.39
N THR A 76 15.21 7.75 17.05
CA THR A 76 14.73 8.99 17.64
C THR A 76 13.44 9.45 16.97
N ARG A 77 12.64 10.28 17.66
CA ARG A 77 11.45 10.89 17.04
C ARG A 77 11.79 11.67 15.78
N ALA A 78 12.84 12.49 15.85
CA ALA A 78 13.30 13.27 14.70
C ALA A 78 13.65 12.39 13.50
N ARG A 79 14.35 11.26 13.75
CA ARG A 79 14.69 10.34 12.67
C ARG A 79 13.45 9.64 12.08
N ALA A 80 12.45 9.32 12.90
CA ALA A 80 11.19 8.77 12.42
C ALA A 80 10.43 9.79 11.54
N ASP A 81 10.42 11.07 11.93
CA ASP A 81 9.81 12.16 11.15
C ASP A 81 10.52 12.35 9.80
N GLU A 82 11.87 12.30 9.78
CA GLU A 82 12.65 12.35 8.54
C GLU A 82 12.32 11.20 7.58
N ILE A 83 12.19 9.97 8.10
CA ILE A 83 11.85 8.80 7.30
C ILE A 83 10.44 8.96 6.71
N GLU A 84 9.49 9.40 7.51
CA GLU A 84 8.12 9.64 7.02
C GLU A 84 8.08 10.72 5.94
N ALA A 85 8.78 11.82 6.14
CA ALA A 85 8.86 12.91 5.16
C ALA A 85 9.53 12.45 3.86
N ALA A 86 10.60 11.65 3.96
CA ALA A 86 11.28 11.09 2.80
C ALA A 86 10.38 10.14 2.01
N ALA A 87 9.66 9.23 2.70
CA ALA A 87 8.73 8.31 2.06
C ALA A 87 7.57 9.03 1.36
N LYS A 88 7.00 10.07 1.99
CA LYS A 88 5.98 10.92 1.36
C LYS A 88 6.49 11.61 0.11
N LYS A 89 7.70 12.17 0.20
CA LYS A 89 8.33 12.83 -0.95
C LYS A 89 8.57 11.86 -2.09
N GLU A 90 9.10 10.67 -1.81
CA GLU A 90 9.34 9.64 -2.81
C GLU A 90 8.05 9.22 -3.54
N ALA A 91 6.95 9.05 -2.80
CA ALA A 91 5.65 8.73 -3.39
C ALA A 91 5.13 9.84 -4.31
N ILE A 92 5.27 11.11 -3.91
CA ILE A 92 4.88 12.27 -4.72
C ILE A 92 5.75 12.36 -5.98
N ASP A 93 7.05 12.20 -5.84
CA ASP A 93 8.00 12.24 -6.96
C ASP A 93 7.73 11.10 -7.96
N ALA A 94 7.44 9.88 -7.46
CA ALA A 94 7.09 8.74 -8.29
C ALA A 94 5.81 8.98 -9.09
N PHE A 95 4.80 9.56 -8.48
CA PHE A 95 3.57 9.95 -9.17
C PHE A 95 3.85 10.98 -10.27
N ALA A 96 4.56 12.05 -9.94
CA ALA A 96 4.91 13.11 -10.88
C ALA A 96 5.81 12.61 -12.03
N TRP A 97 6.61 11.57 -11.76
CA TRP A 97 7.39 10.89 -12.79
C TRP A 97 6.48 10.06 -13.70
N ALA A 98 5.60 9.25 -13.12
CA ALA A 98 4.69 8.38 -13.86
C ALA A 98 3.74 9.17 -14.79
N ASP A 99 3.23 10.31 -14.32
CA ASP A 99 2.36 11.20 -15.10
C ASP A 99 3.02 11.75 -16.38
N LYS A 100 4.35 11.81 -16.40
CA LYS A 100 5.13 12.27 -17.56
C LYS A 100 5.51 11.15 -18.54
N GLN A 101 5.24 9.89 -18.17
CA GLN A 101 5.61 8.78 -19.04
C GLN A 101 4.61 8.59 -20.17
N PRO A 102 5.06 8.13 -21.35
CA PRO A 102 4.15 7.74 -22.40
C PRO A 102 3.31 6.53 -21.98
N PHE A 103 2.10 6.42 -22.51
CA PHE A 103 1.32 5.20 -22.33
C PHE A 103 2.08 3.99 -22.90
N CYS A 104 1.95 2.85 -22.22
CA CYS A 104 2.51 1.59 -22.71
C CYS A 104 1.85 1.20 -24.05
N LYS A 105 2.60 0.50 -24.89
CA LYS A 105 2.07 -0.03 -26.14
C LYS A 105 1.15 -1.21 -25.87
N PRO A 106 0.13 -1.47 -26.72
CA PRO A 106 -0.76 -2.63 -26.53
C PRO A 106 -0.02 -3.96 -26.39
N GLU A 107 1.09 -4.12 -27.11
CA GLU A 107 1.91 -5.33 -27.09
C GLU A 107 2.59 -5.57 -25.74
N ASP A 108 2.78 -4.52 -24.94
CA ASP A 108 3.40 -4.64 -23.60
C ASP A 108 2.47 -5.34 -22.61
N GLY A 109 1.15 -5.30 -22.85
CA GLY A 109 0.16 -6.03 -22.06
C GLY A 109 0.26 -7.55 -22.16
N LEU A 110 0.98 -8.07 -23.15
CA LEU A 110 1.22 -9.50 -23.34
C LEU A 110 2.56 -9.94 -22.71
N LYS A 111 3.38 -9.02 -22.24
CA LYS A 111 4.68 -9.29 -21.64
C LYS A 111 4.53 -9.46 -20.12
N ASN A 112 5.42 -10.22 -19.54
CA ASN A 112 5.53 -10.40 -18.08
C ASN A 112 4.26 -10.96 -17.39
N VAL A 113 3.32 -11.54 -18.14
CA VAL A 113 2.12 -12.19 -17.58
C VAL A 113 2.49 -13.49 -16.88
N PHE A 114 3.46 -14.20 -17.44
CA PHE A 114 4.03 -15.44 -16.90
C PHE A 114 5.55 -15.35 -16.92
N VAL A 115 6.21 -16.24 -16.18
CA VAL A 115 7.66 -16.40 -16.29
C VAL A 115 7.99 -16.88 -17.69
N GLU A 116 8.80 -16.13 -18.44
CA GLU A 116 9.17 -16.46 -19.81
C GLU A 116 9.78 -17.88 -19.87
N GLY A 117 9.30 -18.68 -20.83
CA GLY A 117 9.75 -20.05 -21.02
C GLY A 117 9.05 -21.11 -20.17
N THR A 118 8.14 -20.74 -19.26
CA THR A 118 7.43 -21.73 -18.41
C THR A 118 6.06 -22.16 -18.95
N VAL A 119 5.50 -21.39 -19.89
CA VAL A 119 4.21 -21.75 -20.53
C VAL A 119 4.51 -22.08 -21.99
N ALA A 120 4.53 -23.38 -22.31
CA ALA A 120 4.33 -23.78 -23.69
C ALA A 120 2.98 -23.20 -24.12
N ALA A 121 2.95 -22.41 -25.18
CA ALA A 121 1.74 -21.90 -25.76
C ALA A 121 0.79 -23.10 -25.99
N ARG A 122 -0.17 -23.29 -25.09
CA ARG A 122 -1.28 -24.19 -25.38
C ARG A 122 -2.06 -23.45 -26.46
N GLN A 123 -1.83 -23.86 -27.69
CA GLN A 123 -2.73 -23.52 -28.77
C GLN A 123 -4.10 -24.07 -28.35
N PHE A 124 -4.98 -23.20 -28.00
CA PHE A 124 -6.41 -23.49 -27.95
C PHE A 124 -6.83 -23.65 -29.42
N GLY A 125 -6.83 -24.91 -29.87
CA GLY A 125 -7.46 -25.34 -31.13
C GLY A 125 -8.95 -25.38 -30.96
#